data_be7d0b2ed3c3181cc0f5ff38da9f85a9
#
_entry.id   be7d0b2ed3c3181cc0f5ff38da9f85a9
#
_cell.length_a   1.000
_cell.length_b   1.000
_cell.length_c   1.000
_cell.angle_alpha   90.00
_cell.angle_beta   90.00
_cell.angle_gamma   90.00
#
_symmetry.space_group_name_H-M   'P 1'
#
loop_
_entity.id
_entity.type
_entity.pdbx_description
1 polymer ?
#
loop_
_entity_poly.entity_id
_entity_poly.type
_entity_poly.pdbx_seq_one_letter_code
_entity_poly.pdbx_strand_id
1 'polypeptide(L)'
;HEFLKHIERTKVIIHVVDAAGTEGRDPIADIHAINQELESFNPELLKKPQVIAANKIDAIYEGNNEIIEKLKETFEPSGIKVFPISAVSRQGVRELMFYVKSLLDEMDDTPVIYEQEFFPDSRALEGEPYTIEIDPEDGAYVVEGPKIDKMLGYTNIDSEKGFLFFQKFLKEQGILKELEAKGIQEGDTVRMYGLEFDYYKE
;
A
#
# COMPACT_ATOMS: atom_id res chain seq x y z
N HIS A 1 -7.58 1.32 7.24
CA HIS A 1 -7.18 2.60 6.61
C HIS A 1 -5.83 2.51 5.87
N GLU A 2 -4.85 1.77 6.38
CA GLU A 2 -3.53 1.67 5.76
C GLU A 2 -3.56 0.95 4.39
N PHE A 3 -4.33 -0.13 4.27
CA PHE A 3 -4.54 -0.86 3.02
C PHE A 3 -5.12 0.03 1.90
N LEU A 4 -6.04 0.93 2.21
CA LEU A 4 -6.66 1.83 1.22
C LEU A 4 -5.67 2.83 0.61
N LYS A 5 -4.64 3.25 1.36
CA LYS A 5 -3.54 4.08 0.83
C LYS A 5 -2.74 3.37 -0.27
N HIS A 6 -2.59 2.05 -0.19
CA HIS A 6 -1.92 1.29 -1.25
C HIS A 6 -2.77 1.25 -2.54
N ILE A 7 -4.10 1.21 -2.41
CA ILE A 7 -5.01 1.24 -3.57
C ILE A 7 -4.91 2.58 -4.32
N GLU A 8 -4.65 3.69 -3.63
CA GLU A 8 -4.44 5.00 -4.28
C GLU A 8 -3.32 4.97 -5.32
N ARG A 9 -2.30 4.16 -5.11
CA ARG A 9 -1.14 4.04 -6.01
C ARG A 9 -1.36 3.08 -7.19
N THR A 10 -2.44 2.30 -7.18
CA THR A 10 -2.75 1.38 -8.28
C THR A 10 -3.37 2.11 -9.47
N LYS A 11 -3.14 1.61 -10.69
CA LYS A 11 -3.73 2.14 -11.92
C LYS A 11 -5.07 1.47 -12.25
N VAL A 12 -5.22 0.19 -11.91
CA VAL A 12 -6.40 -0.65 -12.17
C VAL A 12 -6.78 -1.40 -10.89
N ILE A 13 -8.06 -1.56 -10.64
CA ILE A 13 -8.60 -2.33 -9.52
C ILE A 13 -9.18 -3.65 -10.04
N ILE A 14 -8.78 -4.77 -9.46
CA ILE A 14 -9.33 -6.08 -9.76
C ILE A 14 -10.10 -6.57 -8.52
N HIS A 15 -11.43 -6.68 -8.64
CA HIS A 15 -12.26 -7.32 -7.61
C HIS A 15 -12.20 -8.83 -7.79
N VAL A 16 -11.62 -9.54 -6.84
CA VAL A 16 -11.59 -11.01 -6.84
C VAL A 16 -12.71 -11.50 -5.92
N VAL A 17 -13.73 -12.13 -6.49
CA VAL A 17 -14.92 -12.58 -5.76
C VAL A 17 -15.14 -14.09 -5.89
N ASP A 18 -15.73 -14.70 -4.88
CA ASP A 18 -16.10 -16.11 -4.87
C ASP A 18 -17.39 -16.34 -5.66
N ALA A 19 -17.27 -16.73 -6.93
CA ALA A 19 -18.42 -17.00 -7.79
C ALA A 19 -19.12 -18.34 -7.49
N ALA A 20 -18.48 -19.25 -6.75
CA ALA A 20 -19.09 -20.51 -6.36
C ALA A 20 -19.94 -20.39 -5.08
N GLY A 21 -19.85 -19.25 -4.39
CA GLY A 21 -20.60 -19.02 -3.14
C GLY A 21 -20.21 -19.97 -2.00
N THR A 22 -18.96 -20.47 -2.02
CA THR A 22 -18.49 -21.46 -1.03
C THR A 22 -18.51 -20.93 0.41
N GLU A 23 -18.49 -19.61 0.58
CA GLU A 23 -18.55 -18.94 1.88
C GLU A 23 -19.92 -18.38 2.22
N GLY A 24 -20.96 -18.67 1.39
CA GLY A 24 -22.32 -18.23 1.60
C GLY A 24 -22.56 -16.72 1.45
N ARG A 25 -21.63 -16.00 0.81
CA ARG A 25 -21.71 -14.56 0.55
C ARG A 25 -22.18 -14.30 -0.88
N ASP A 26 -22.86 -13.17 -1.07
CA ASP A 26 -23.27 -12.70 -2.39
C ASP A 26 -22.12 -11.86 -3.00
N PRO A 27 -21.48 -12.30 -4.10
CA PRO A 27 -20.38 -11.57 -4.70
C PRO A 27 -20.78 -10.19 -5.23
N ILE A 28 -22.03 -9.98 -5.64
CA ILE A 28 -22.53 -8.68 -6.09
C ILE A 28 -22.58 -7.71 -4.91
N ALA A 29 -23.15 -8.16 -3.78
CA ALA A 29 -23.21 -7.36 -2.57
C ALA A 29 -21.81 -7.03 -2.03
N ASP A 30 -20.87 -7.97 -2.12
CA ASP A 30 -19.46 -7.75 -1.71
C ASP A 30 -18.79 -6.66 -2.54
N ILE A 31 -18.96 -6.67 -3.87
CA ILE A 31 -18.39 -5.63 -4.75
C ILE A 31 -18.98 -4.25 -4.42
N HIS A 32 -20.30 -4.17 -4.21
CA HIS A 32 -20.93 -2.91 -3.82
C HIS A 32 -20.43 -2.41 -2.47
N ALA A 33 -20.25 -3.27 -1.48
CA ALA A 33 -19.71 -2.90 -0.18
C ALA A 33 -18.27 -2.35 -0.29
N ILE A 34 -17.41 -3.04 -1.06
CA ILE A 34 -16.05 -2.57 -1.32
C ILE A 34 -16.05 -1.21 -2.02
N ASN A 35 -16.90 -1.02 -3.03
CA ASN A 35 -16.99 0.26 -3.73
C ASN A 35 -17.45 1.40 -2.81
N GLN A 36 -18.39 1.13 -1.88
CA GLN A 36 -18.78 2.11 -0.87
C GLN A 36 -17.63 2.49 0.08
N GLU A 37 -16.80 1.52 0.47
CA GLU A 37 -15.60 1.78 1.28
C GLU A 37 -14.57 2.61 0.52
N LEU A 38 -14.34 2.29 -0.75
CA LEU A 38 -13.44 3.06 -1.63
C LEU A 38 -13.93 4.50 -1.81
N GLU A 39 -15.24 4.69 -2.06
CA GLU A 39 -15.86 6.00 -2.21
C GLU A 39 -15.75 6.85 -0.93
N SER A 40 -16.01 6.22 0.22
CA SER A 40 -15.93 6.89 1.52
C SER A 40 -14.50 7.30 1.89
N PHE A 41 -13.51 6.56 1.41
CA PHE A 41 -12.10 6.86 1.64
C PHE A 41 -11.59 7.94 0.68
N ASN A 42 -11.79 7.74 -0.63
CA ASN A 42 -11.43 8.70 -1.68
C ASN A 42 -12.26 8.43 -2.94
N PRO A 43 -13.23 9.31 -3.30
CA PRO A 43 -14.08 9.14 -4.47
C PRO A 43 -13.32 8.98 -5.80
N GLU A 44 -12.09 9.50 -5.89
CA GLU A 44 -11.25 9.37 -7.08
C GLU A 44 -10.88 7.91 -7.37
N LEU A 45 -10.92 7.03 -6.37
CA LEU A 45 -10.65 5.60 -6.56
C LEU A 45 -11.69 4.94 -7.46
N LEU A 46 -12.95 5.38 -7.42
CA LEU A 46 -14.00 4.85 -8.29
C LEU A 46 -13.86 5.26 -9.77
N LYS A 47 -13.06 6.29 -10.05
CA LYS A 47 -12.75 6.69 -11.44
C LYS A 47 -11.71 5.79 -12.11
N LYS A 48 -11.00 4.98 -11.31
CA LYS A 48 -10.03 4.04 -11.85
C LYS A 48 -10.74 2.91 -12.58
N PRO A 49 -10.19 2.39 -13.68
CA PRO A 49 -10.70 1.20 -14.34
C PRO A 49 -10.80 0.03 -13.35
N GLN A 50 -11.96 -0.61 -13.35
CA GLN A 50 -12.25 -1.76 -12.51
C GLN A 50 -12.49 -2.99 -13.37
N VAL A 51 -12.11 -4.16 -12.87
CA VAL A 51 -12.30 -5.46 -13.51
C VAL A 51 -12.77 -6.45 -12.43
N ILE A 52 -13.65 -7.36 -12.77
CA ILE A 52 -14.13 -8.40 -11.85
C ILE A 52 -13.54 -9.74 -12.28
N ALA A 53 -12.84 -10.39 -11.35
CA ALA A 53 -12.38 -11.76 -11.44
C ALA A 53 -13.35 -12.65 -10.65
N ALA A 54 -14.30 -13.27 -11.34
CA ALA A 54 -15.25 -14.22 -10.75
C ALA A 54 -14.53 -15.56 -10.56
N ASN A 55 -13.96 -15.74 -9.37
CA ASN A 55 -13.07 -16.85 -9.03
C ASN A 55 -13.83 -18.09 -8.56
N LYS A 56 -13.14 -19.22 -8.50
CA LYS A 56 -13.60 -20.54 -8.07
C LYS A 56 -14.59 -21.19 -9.04
N ILE A 57 -14.49 -20.91 -10.36
CA ILE A 57 -15.38 -21.56 -11.35
C ILE A 57 -15.21 -23.08 -11.39
N ASP A 58 -14.09 -23.61 -10.92
CA ASP A 58 -13.83 -25.03 -10.75
C ASP A 58 -14.74 -25.69 -9.69
N ALA A 59 -15.31 -24.90 -8.78
CA ALA A 59 -16.26 -25.35 -7.77
C ALA A 59 -17.73 -25.13 -8.18
N ILE A 60 -17.99 -24.55 -9.35
CA ILE A 60 -19.34 -24.39 -9.90
C ILE A 60 -19.72 -25.68 -10.63
N TYR A 61 -20.93 -26.22 -10.36
CA TYR A 61 -21.46 -27.38 -11.08
C TYR A 61 -21.57 -27.08 -12.59
N GLU A 62 -21.19 -28.04 -13.42
CA GLU A 62 -21.28 -27.91 -14.86
C GLU A 62 -22.69 -27.47 -15.29
N GLY A 63 -22.76 -26.38 -16.07
CA GLY A 63 -24.00 -25.79 -16.58
C GLY A 63 -24.66 -24.75 -15.66
N ASN A 64 -24.17 -24.52 -14.44
CA ASN A 64 -24.69 -23.48 -13.55
C ASN A 64 -23.88 -22.19 -13.60
N ASN A 65 -24.01 -21.43 -14.69
CA ASN A 65 -23.33 -20.13 -14.86
C ASN A 65 -24.19 -18.94 -14.38
N GLU A 66 -25.28 -19.19 -13.66
CA GLU A 66 -26.24 -18.15 -13.28
C GLU A 66 -25.60 -16.95 -12.58
N ILE A 67 -24.68 -17.19 -11.66
CA ILE A 67 -23.99 -16.11 -10.92
C ILE A 67 -23.05 -15.32 -11.83
N ILE A 68 -22.38 -15.98 -12.79
CA ILE A 68 -21.49 -15.31 -13.77
C ILE A 68 -22.30 -14.38 -14.66
N GLU A 69 -23.45 -14.86 -15.15
CA GLU A 69 -24.34 -14.04 -16.00
C GLU A 69 -24.93 -12.86 -15.21
N LYS A 70 -25.35 -13.06 -13.96
CA LYS A 70 -25.78 -11.97 -13.07
C LYS A 70 -24.69 -10.92 -12.83
N LEU A 71 -23.46 -11.34 -12.62
CA LEU A 71 -22.32 -10.41 -12.48
C LEU A 71 -22.13 -9.60 -13.75
N LYS A 72 -22.16 -10.24 -14.93
CA LYS A 72 -22.05 -9.54 -16.24
C LYS A 72 -23.21 -8.56 -16.44
N GLU A 73 -24.44 -9.00 -16.24
CA GLU A 73 -25.64 -8.15 -16.38
C GLU A 73 -25.60 -6.92 -15.48
N THR A 74 -25.02 -7.07 -14.28
CA THR A 74 -24.94 -5.99 -13.28
C THR A 74 -23.83 -4.99 -13.60
N PHE A 75 -22.65 -5.45 -13.99
CA PHE A 75 -21.46 -4.62 -14.01
C PHE A 75 -20.97 -4.24 -15.43
N GLU A 76 -21.17 -5.09 -16.45
CA GLU A 76 -20.69 -4.80 -17.81
C GLU A 76 -21.37 -3.58 -18.45
N PRO A 77 -22.65 -3.26 -18.19
CA PRO A 77 -23.26 -2.02 -18.67
C PRO A 77 -22.55 -0.75 -18.17
N SER A 78 -21.87 -0.83 -17.03
CA SER A 78 -21.05 0.24 -16.46
C SER A 78 -19.59 0.24 -16.94
N GLY A 79 -19.25 -0.65 -17.90
CA GLY A 79 -17.90 -0.77 -18.46
C GLY A 79 -16.95 -1.65 -17.63
N ILE A 80 -17.43 -2.30 -16.57
CA ILE A 80 -16.62 -3.19 -15.71
C ILE A 80 -16.74 -4.61 -16.24
N LYS A 81 -15.68 -5.14 -16.89
CA LYS A 81 -15.69 -6.50 -17.45
C LYS A 81 -15.56 -7.57 -16.39
N VAL A 82 -16.26 -8.69 -16.61
CA VAL A 82 -16.28 -9.87 -15.74
C VAL A 82 -15.53 -11.02 -16.39
N PHE A 83 -14.52 -11.54 -15.70
CA PHE A 83 -13.72 -12.68 -16.13
C PHE A 83 -13.97 -13.86 -15.19
N PRO A 84 -14.62 -14.94 -15.68
CA PRO A 84 -14.69 -16.19 -14.95
C PRO A 84 -13.30 -16.82 -14.87
N ILE A 85 -12.81 -17.07 -13.67
CA ILE A 85 -11.48 -17.64 -13.46
C ILE A 85 -11.50 -18.77 -12.42
N SER A 86 -10.51 -19.62 -12.50
CA SER A 86 -10.09 -20.48 -11.39
C SER A 86 -8.63 -20.20 -11.08
N ALA A 87 -8.35 -19.64 -9.93
CA ALA A 87 -6.99 -19.40 -9.48
C ALA A 87 -6.22 -20.71 -9.26
N VAL A 88 -6.93 -21.79 -8.88
CA VAL A 88 -6.34 -23.11 -8.63
C VAL A 88 -5.92 -23.80 -9.93
N SER A 89 -6.82 -23.87 -10.91
CA SER A 89 -6.54 -24.48 -12.23
C SER A 89 -5.87 -23.53 -13.22
N ARG A 90 -5.82 -22.25 -12.91
CA ARG A 90 -5.38 -21.14 -13.77
C ARG A 90 -6.25 -20.88 -15.01
N GLN A 91 -7.42 -21.49 -15.09
CA GLN A 91 -8.38 -21.26 -16.16
C GLN A 91 -8.84 -19.79 -16.13
N GLY A 92 -8.91 -19.13 -17.30
CA GLY A 92 -9.38 -17.72 -17.44
C GLY A 92 -8.41 -16.66 -16.94
N VAL A 93 -7.37 -17.02 -16.17
CA VAL A 93 -6.40 -16.05 -15.60
C VAL A 93 -5.61 -15.35 -16.69
N ARG A 94 -5.25 -16.04 -17.75
CA ARG A 94 -4.48 -15.47 -18.86
C ARG A 94 -5.26 -14.38 -19.59
N GLU A 95 -6.53 -14.62 -19.85
CA GLU A 95 -7.45 -13.69 -20.51
C GLU A 95 -7.66 -12.44 -19.64
N LEU A 96 -7.87 -12.61 -18.35
CA LEU A 96 -7.93 -11.51 -17.38
C LEU A 96 -6.66 -10.65 -17.44
N MET A 97 -5.48 -11.27 -17.39
CA MET A 97 -4.20 -10.55 -17.38
C MET A 97 -3.94 -9.82 -18.70
N PHE A 98 -4.31 -10.40 -19.84
CA PHE A 98 -4.21 -9.70 -21.12
C PHE A 98 -5.11 -8.47 -21.18
N TYR A 99 -6.34 -8.58 -20.66
CA TYR A 99 -7.24 -7.44 -20.60
C TYR A 99 -6.71 -6.33 -19.67
N VAL A 100 -6.24 -6.70 -18.48
CA VAL A 100 -5.63 -5.73 -17.55
C VAL A 100 -4.42 -5.06 -18.20
N LYS A 101 -3.59 -5.83 -18.90
CA LYS A 101 -2.47 -5.27 -19.66
C LYS A 101 -2.94 -4.27 -20.71
N SER A 102 -3.98 -4.57 -21.48
CA SER A 102 -4.51 -3.63 -22.49
C SER A 102 -5.00 -2.32 -21.85
N LEU A 103 -5.66 -2.39 -20.69
CA LEU A 103 -6.04 -1.20 -19.92
C LEU A 103 -4.83 -0.37 -19.50
N LEU A 104 -3.76 -1.02 -19.05
CA LEU A 104 -2.54 -0.34 -18.65
C LEU A 104 -1.79 0.27 -19.85
N ASP A 105 -1.79 -0.41 -21.00
CA ASP A 105 -1.14 0.09 -22.24
C ASP A 105 -1.89 1.30 -22.82
N GLU A 106 -3.21 1.40 -22.64
CA GLU A 106 -4.03 2.54 -23.07
C GLU A 106 -3.93 3.76 -22.13
N MET A 107 -3.45 3.53 -20.89
CA MET A 107 -3.22 4.62 -19.96
C MET A 107 -1.94 5.36 -20.36
N ASP A 108 -2.07 6.68 -20.54
CA ASP A 108 -0.91 7.54 -20.68
C ASP A 108 0.06 7.30 -19.52
N ASP A 109 1.31 7.02 -19.87
CA ASP A 109 2.43 6.92 -18.93
C ASP A 109 2.85 8.30 -18.39
N THR A 110 1.92 9.26 -18.36
CA THR A 110 2.14 10.45 -17.56
C THR A 110 2.32 9.96 -16.13
N PRO A 111 3.53 10.09 -15.56
CA PRO A 111 3.71 9.73 -14.16
C PRO A 111 2.65 10.52 -13.40
N VAL A 112 1.77 9.82 -12.66
CA VAL A 112 0.97 10.48 -11.64
C VAL A 112 2.01 11.16 -10.76
N ILE A 113 2.21 12.46 -10.97
CA ILE A 113 3.01 13.28 -10.07
C ILE A 113 2.13 13.29 -8.82
N TYR A 114 2.36 12.31 -7.95
CA TYR A 114 1.88 12.43 -6.57
C TYR A 114 2.37 13.79 -6.12
N GLU A 115 1.47 14.61 -5.57
CA GLU A 115 1.84 15.85 -4.93
C GLU A 115 3.13 15.58 -4.20
N GLN A 116 4.16 16.36 -4.49
CA GLN A 116 5.48 16.17 -3.91
C GLN A 116 5.26 15.86 -2.43
N GLU A 117 5.63 14.64 -2.01
CA GLU A 117 5.79 14.41 -0.58
C GLU A 117 6.67 15.57 -0.13
N PHE A 118 6.08 16.48 0.63
CA PHE A 118 6.79 17.67 1.05
C PHE A 118 7.83 17.20 2.06
N PHE A 119 9.04 16.98 1.57
CA PHE A 119 10.19 16.81 2.45
C PHE A 119 10.57 18.22 2.89
N PRO A 120 10.35 18.60 4.14
CA PRO A 120 10.82 19.88 4.62
C PRO A 120 12.33 19.94 4.36
N ASP A 121 12.82 21.11 3.89
CA ASP A 121 14.26 21.33 3.85
C ASP A 121 14.80 20.95 5.24
N SER A 122 15.83 20.10 5.28
CA SER A 122 16.44 19.67 6.53
C SER A 122 16.82 20.86 7.44
N ARG A 123 17.00 22.05 6.84
CA ARG A 123 17.20 23.33 7.53
C ARG A 123 15.95 23.81 8.29
N ALA A 124 14.74 23.45 7.88
CA ALA A 124 13.53 23.80 8.61
C ALA A 124 13.44 23.10 9.97
N LEU A 125 14.21 22.04 10.16
CA LEU A 125 14.34 21.28 11.41
C LEU A 125 15.60 21.67 12.21
N GLU A 126 16.43 22.61 11.71
CA GLU A 126 17.56 23.16 12.45
C GLU A 126 17.06 23.89 13.71
N GLY A 127 17.69 23.59 14.85
CA GLY A 127 17.36 24.23 16.13
C GLY A 127 16.29 23.52 16.96
N GLU A 128 15.54 22.56 16.42
CA GLU A 128 14.62 21.75 17.23
C GLU A 128 15.40 20.73 18.06
N PRO A 129 15.08 20.58 19.35
CA PRO A 129 15.80 19.68 20.24
C PRO A 129 15.44 18.21 19.98
N TYR A 130 16.38 17.32 20.28
CA TYR A 130 16.18 15.87 20.43
C TYR A 130 17.10 15.35 21.53
N THR A 131 16.79 14.16 22.06
CA THR A 131 17.58 13.44 23.03
C THR A 131 17.90 12.04 22.55
N ILE A 132 19.02 11.49 22.98
CA ILE A 132 19.38 10.09 22.79
C ILE A 132 19.63 9.48 24.16
N GLU A 133 18.80 8.51 24.55
CA GLU A 133 18.90 7.76 25.78
C GLU A 133 19.04 6.27 25.49
N ILE A 134 19.57 5.51 26.42
CA ILE A 134 19.66 4.04 26.33
C ILE A 134 18.56 3.48 27.21
N ASP A 135 17.66 2.70 26.64
CA ASP A 135 16.61 2.03 27.39
C ASP A 135 17.25 1.00 28.37
N PRO A 136 17.03 1.11 29.68
CA PRO A 136 17.63 0.20 30.64
C PRO A 136 17.06 -1.22 30.59
N GLU A 137 15.91 -1.44 29.95
CA GLU A 137 15.24 -2.75 29.89
C GLU A 137 15.81 -3.62 28.78
N ASP A 138 16.02 -3.06 27.58
CA ASP A 138 16.42 -3.81 26.39
C ASP A 138 17.73 -3.31 25.76
N GLY A 139 18.26 -2.18 26.23
CA GLY A 139 19.50 -1.60 25.71
C GLY A 139 19.34 -0.85 24.38
N ALA A 140 18.12 -0.65 23.89
CA ALA A 140 17.86 0.09 22.67
C ALA A 140 18.23 1.58 22.82
N TYR A 141 18.75 2.17 21.74
CA TYR A 141 19.02 3.60 21.69
C TYR A 141 17.74 4.35 21.31
N VAL A 142 17.15 5.05 22.27
CA VAL A 142 15.90 5.80 22.10
C VAL A 142 16.22 7.23 21.69
N VAL A 143 15.74 7.64 20.51
CA VAL A 143 15.95 8.99 19.96
C VAL A 143 14.60 9.69 19.85
N GLU A 144 14.36 10.67 20.69
CA GLU A 144 13.07 11.36 20.78
C GLU A 144 13.25 12.88 20.84
N GLY A 145 12.19 13.59 20.50
CA GLY A 145 12.13 15.06 20.57
C GLY A 145 11.37 15.66 19.39
N PRO A 146 11.02 16.96 19.48
CA PRO A 146 10.24 17.66 18.46
C PRO A 146 10.83 17.55 17.05
N LYS A 147 12.15 17.50 16.93
CA LYS A 147 12.86 17.30 15.66
C LYS A 147 12.49 15.97 15.00
N ILE A 148 12.50 14.89 15.80
CA ILE A 148 12.22 13.53 15.32
C ILE A 148 10.74 13.38 15.00
N ASP A 149 9.86 13.84 15.91
CA ASP A 149 8.42 13.79 15.72
C ASP A 149 7.98 14.51 14.43
N LYS A 150 8.49 15.71 14.20
CA LYS A 150 8.22 16.46 12.95
C LYS A 150 8.72 15.72 11.71
N MET A 151 9.95 15.18 11.74
CA MET A 151 10.50 14.44 10.62
C MET A 151 9.64 13.21 10.29
N LEU A 152 9.27 12.41 11.30
CA LEU A 152 8.42 11.23 11.12
C LEU A 152 7.03 11.60 10.63
N GLY A 153 6.45 12.71 11.11
CA GLY A 153 5.13 13.20 10.69
C GLY A 153 5.06 13.63 9.22
N TYR A 154 6.19 14.08 8.64
CA TYR A 154 6.26 14.52 7.23
C TYR A 154 6.79 13.43 6.28
N THR A 155 7.35 12.33 6.78
CA THR A 155 8.08 11.36 5.97
C THR A 155 7.38 10.02 5.95
N ASN A 156 7.02 9.54 4.76
CA ASN A 156 6.58 8.15 4.59
C ASN A 156 7.81 7.25 4.45
N ILE A 157 8.26 6.67 5.57
CA ILE A 157 9.46 5.82 5.65
C ILE A 157 9.31 4.53 4.86
N ASP A 158 8.09 4.05 4.63
CA ASP A 158 7.83 2.86 3.83
C ASP A 158 8.06 3.09 2.32
N SER A 159 8.18 4.34 1.88
CA SER A 159 8.54 4.67 0.50
C SER A 159 10.06 4.70 0.33
N GLU A 160 10.57 4.27 -0.83
CA GLU A 160 12.00 4.33 -1.16
C GLU A 160 12.57 5.75 -1.00
N LYS A 161 11.82 6.76 -1.46
CA LYS A 161 12.22 8.17 -1.35
C LYS A 161 12.19 8.66 0.09
N GLY A 162 11.16 8.27 0.86
CA GLY A 162 11.06 8.62 2.27
C GLY A 162 12.16 7.98 3.09
N PHE A 163 12.51 6.73 2.81
CA PHE A 163 13.62 6.05 3.46
C PHE A 163 14.98 6.71 3.14
N LEU A 164 15.23 7.07 1.89
CA LEU A 164 16.44 7.81 1.52
C LEU A 164 16.51 9.20 2.19
N PHE A 165 15.36 9.90 2.29
CA PHE A 165 15.29 11.16 3.03
C PHE A 165 15.59 10.95 4.51
N PHE A 166 15.03 9.91 5.12
CA PHE A 166 15.29 9.54 6.53
C PHE A 166 16.77 9.28 6.79
N GLN A 167 17.43 8.47 5.96
CA GLN A 167 18.87 8.22 6.07
C GLN A 167 19.70 9.52 5.95
N LYS A 168 19.36 10.35 4.96
CA LYS A 168 20.00 11.65 4.76
C LYS A 168 19.79 12.56 5.97
N PHE A 169 18.56 12.61 6.52
CA PHE A 169 18.25 13.38 7.72
C PHE A 169 19.13 12.96 8.92
N LEU A 170 19.20 11.66 9.21
CA LEU A 170 20.03 11.15 10.31
C LEU A 170 21.50 11.57 10.19
N LYS A 171 22.02 11.55 8.96
CA LYS A 171 23.40 11.92 8.66
C LYS A 171 23.64 13.43 8.77
N GLU A 172 22.78 14.25 8.13
CA GLU A 172 22.92 15.72 8.11
C GLU A 172 22.66 16.36 9.47
N GLN A 173 21.75 15.82 10.26
CA GLN A 173 21.48 16.30 11.63
C GLN A 173 22.49 15.82 12.66
N GLY A 174 23.42 14.96 12.27
CA GLY A 174 24.50 14.48 13.14
C GLY A 174 24.06 13.39 14.14
N ILE A 175 22.84 12.87 14.01
CA ILE A 175 22.28 11.86 14.91
C ILE A 175 23.13 10.59 14.88
N LEU A 176 23.57 10.14 13.70
CA LEU A 176 24.43 8.95 13.57
C LEU A 176 25.76 9.14 14.31
N LYS A 177 26.37 10.33 14.22
CA LYS A 177 27.63 10.64 14.94
C LYS A 177 27.45 10.66 16.45
N GLU A 178 26.29 11.12 16.92
CA GLU A 178 25.99 11.15 18.34
C GLU A 178 25.70 9.75 18.89
N LEU A 179 25.02 8.89 18.12
CA LEU A 179 24.85 7.46 18.44
C LEU A 179 26.21 6.75 18.53
N GLU A 180 27.11 6.98 17.55
CA GLU A 180 28.48 6.45 17.57
C GLU A 180 29.25 6.94 18.80
N ALA A 181 29.14 8.21 19.15
CA ALA A 181 29.79 8.78 20.33
C ALA A 181 29.25 8.19 21.65
N LYS A 182 27.99 7.73 21.66
CA LYS A 182 27.38 7.01 22.78
C LYS A 182 27.71 5.51 22.80
N GLY A 183 28.41 5.01 21.78
CA GLY A 183 28.97 3.66 21.75
C GLY A 183 28.13 2.61 21.04
N ILE A 184 27.17 3.02 20.18
CA ILE A 184 26.34 2.07 19.40
C ILE A 184 27.22 1.13 18.56
N GLN A 185 26.84 -0.14 18.51
CA GLN A 185 27.49 -1.19 17.75
C GLN A 185 26.58 -1.66 16.59
N GLU A 186 27.18 -2.34 15.60
CA GLU A 186 26.41 -2.97 14.52
C GLU A 186 25.44 -4.01 15.08
N GLY A 187 24.17 -3.92 14.69
CA GLY A 187 23.10 -4.77 15.16
C GLY A 187 22.38 -4.25 16.42
N ASP A 188 22.83 -3.14 17.01
CA ASP A 188 22.09 -2.50 18.09
C ASP A 188 20.80 -1.85 17.57
N THR A 189 19.74 -1.93 18.35
CA THR A 189 18.43 -1.38 17.99
C THR A 189 18.37 0.11 18.29
N VAL A 190 17.90 0.89 17.32
CA VAL A 190 17.53 2.30 17.47
C VAL A 190 16.01 2.42 17.42
N ARG A 191 15.44 3.10 18.40
CA ARG A 191 14.01 3.37 18.53
C ARG A 191 13.75 4.87 18.41
N MET A 192 12.83 5.23 17.48
CA MET A 192 12.36 6.61 17.27
C MET A 192 10.84 6.62 17.29
N TYR A 193 10.23 6.87 18.46
CA TYR A 193 8.78 6.72 18.67
C TYR A 193 8.29 5.31 18.26
N GLY A 194 7.43 5.19 17.24
CA GLY A 194 6.93 3.90 16.76
C GLY A 194 7.79 3.20 15.71
N LEU A 195 8.97 3.76 15.38
CA LEU A 195 9.91 3.20 14.42
C LEU A 195 11.06 2.51 15.14
N GLU A 196 11.34 1.26 14.80
CA GLU A 196 12.51 0.51 15.25
C GLU A 196 13.33 0.01 14.07
N PHE A 197 14.64 0.12 14.15
CA PHE A 197 15.56 -0.41 13.14
C PHE A 197 16.93 -0.74 13.77
N ASP A 198 17.65 -1.64 13.12
CA ASP A 198 19.00 -2.01 13.56
C ASP A 198 20.05 -1.07 12.94
N TYR A 199 21.02 -0.70 13.72
CA TYR A 199 22.14 0.14 13.26
C TYR A 199 23.17 -0.73 12.52
N TYR A 200 23.52 -0.30 11.30
CA TYR A 200 24.64 -0.85 10.54
C TYR A 200 25.50 0.31 10.02
N LYS A 201 26.81 0.17 10.14
CA LYS A 201 27.74 1.16 9.62
C LYS A 201 27.89 1.01 8.11
N GLU A 202 27.69 2.11 7.34
CA GLU A 202 27.98 2.17 5.91
C GLU A 202 29.48 2.06 5.59
#